data_f7cb966abaf0a9509be8d1b71b80d14e
#
_entry.id   f7cb966abaf0a9509be8d1b71b80d14e
#
_cell.length_a   1.000
_cell.length_b   1.000
_cell.length_c   1.000
_cell.angle_alpha   90.00
_cell.angle_beta   90.00
_cell.angle_gamma   90.00
#
_symmetry.space_group_name_H-M   'P 1'
#
loop_
_entity.id
_entity.type
_entity.pdbx_description
1 polymer ?
#
loop_
_entity_poly.entity_id
_entity_poly.type
_entity_poly.pdbx_seq_one_letter_code
_entity_poly.pdbx_strand_id
1 'polypeptide(L)'
;MLLYQEAIISVLNKLLHQVPKIRKGTDAVYHCPSCKHYKRKLEINLHTGKYNCWVCGFSGTSFKSLFKKLNAPAEYYTSIGLSQKSFYKKSIDEFSISFEDKPEEIKLVKLPKEYKPISEPINELEYKHALKYLKSRNITKNDIIRYNIGYCTEGDLKNRVVIPSYDSNGTLNFYTARSFFDTKGLKYVSCSASKNIIGFELFINFEQPITLVEGPFDAIAVKSNCIPLFGKTLSKQLKLKLLEHDVPMVHILLDNDAIKDSIKICEFLIKNSIPAKLIILDGKDPSVIGFEKTWQLIDSCDTMDFEKLFKLKLRI
;
A
#
# COMPACT_ATOMS: atom_id res chain seq x y z
N MET A 1 5.86 -26.42 22.26
CA MET A 1 6.51 -25.45 23.20
C MET A 1 8.03 -25.52 23.16
N LEU A 2 8.67 -26.69 23.25
CA LEU A 2 10.14 -26.86 23.18
C LEU A 2 10.76 -26.33 21.85
N LEU A 3 10.20 -26.67 20.70
CA LEU A 3 10.71 -26.21 19.37
C LEU A 3 10.76 -24.68 19.22
N TYR A 4 9.82 -23.95 19.82
CA TYR A 4 9.79 -22.50 19.78
C TYR A 4 10.91 -21.87 20.63
N GLN A 5 11.18 -22.40 21.83
CA GLN A 5 12.28 -21.94 22.68
C GLN A 5 13.64 -22.21 22.05
N GLU A 6 13.81 -23.35 21.39
CA GLU A 6 15.04 -23.69 20.66
C GLU A 6 15.29 -22.72 19.50
N ALA A 7 14.25 -22.36 18.75
CA ALA A 7 14.35 -21.35 17.69
C ALA A 7 14.78 -19.98 18.24
N ILE A 8 14.17 -19.55 19.37
CA ILE A 8 14.56 -18.29 20.04
C ILE A 8 16.01 -18.33 20.50
N ILE A 9 16.43 -19.41 21.16
CA ILE A 9 17.82 -19.57 21.61
C ILE A 9 18.78 -19.54 20.43
N SER A 10 18.46 -20.22 19.33
CA SER A 10 19.27 -20.22 18.11
C SER A 10 19.48 -18.81 17.56
N VAL A 11 18.41 -18.01 17.48
CA VAL A 11 18.47 -16.62 17.02
C VAL A 11 19.27 -15.74 17.98
N LEU A 12 19.04 -15.86 19.30
CA LEU A 12 19.78 -15.09 20.31
C LEU A 12 21.25 -15.44 20.31
N ASN A 13 21.61 -16.73 20.11
CA ASN A 13 23.01 -17.17 20.02
C ASN A 13 23.72 -16.52 18.82
N LYS A 14 23.07 -16.48 17.66
CA LYS A 14 23.60 -15.81 16.47
C LYS A 14 23.75 -14.30 16.69
N LEU A 15 22.71 -13.66 17.26
CA LEU A 15 22.67 -12.22 17.45
C LEU A 15 23.67 -11.73 18.52
N LEU A 16 23.86 -12.49 19.59
CA LEU A 16 24.77 -12.15 20.69
C LEU A 16 26.16 -12.80 20.55
N HIS A 17 26.36 -13.66 19.55
CA HIS A 17 27.58 -14.46 19.33
C HIS A 17 28.00 -15.25 20.60
N GLN A 18 27.02 -15.83 21.30
CA GLN A 18 27.22 -16.52 22.59
C GLN A 18 26.24 -17.67 22.74
N VAL A 19 26.60 -18.63 23.60
CA VAL A 19 25.68 -19.68 24.07
C VAL A 19 25.23 -19.35 25.49
N PRO A 20 23.93 -19.38 25.80
CA PRO A 20 23.41 -18.99 27.11
C PRO A 20 23.68 -20.04 28.19
N LYS A 21 23.58 -19.62 29.45
CA LYS A 21 23.29 -20.51 30.57
C LYS A 21 21.78 -20.45 30.84
N ILE A 22 21.12 -21.59 30.74
CA ILE A 22 19.67 -21.67 31.03
C ILE A 22 19.43 -21.74 32.52
N ARG A 23 18.52 -20.94 33.05
CA ARG A 23 18.06 -20.94 34.44
C ARG A 23 16.54 -21.22 34.47
N LYS A 24 16.10 -21.99 35.45
CA LYS A 24 14.70 -22.33 35.68
C LYS A 24 13.95 -22.81 34.45
N GLY A 25 14.62 -23.31 33.42
CA GLY A 25 14.02 -23.77 32.15
C GLY A 25 13.40 -22.67 31.27
N THR A 26 13.34 -21.42 31.74
CA THR A 26 12.65 -20.31 31.06
C THR A 26 13.50 -19.09 30.79
N ASP A 27 14.64 -18.97 31.48
CA ASP A 27 15.48 -17.78 31.39
C ASP A 27 16.86 -18.11 30.81
N ALA A 28 17.23 -17.41 29.76
CA ALA A 28 18.53 -17.50 29.12
C ALA A 28 19.46 -16.36 29.60
N VAL A 29 20.64 -16.71 30.11
CA VAL A 29 21.59 -15.74 30.69
C VAL A 29 22.82 -15.60 29.82
N TYR A 30 23.08 -14.39 29.35
CA TYR A 30 24.17 -14.00 28.44
C TYR A 30 25.12 -12.96 29.08
N HIS A 31 26.27 -12.74 28.48
CA HIS A 31 27.06 -11.54 28.72
C HIS A 31 26.32 -10.34 28.07
N CYS A 32 26.26 -9.22 28.75
CA CYS A 32 25.56 -8.06 28.25
C CYS A 32 26.33 -7.38 27.11
N PRO A 33 25.74 -7.18 25.93
CA PRO A 33 26.41 -6.52 24.81
C PRO A 33 26.63 -5.02 25.05
N SER A 34 25.87 -4.42 25.94
CA SER A 34 25.95 -3.00 26.27
C SER A 34 27.13 -2.69 27.20
N CYS A 35 27.23 -3.36 28.36
CA CYS A 35 28.27 -3.06 29.33
C CYS A 35 29.48 -4.04 29.28
N LYS A 36 29.38 -5.11 28.49
CA LYS A 36 30.45 -6.12 28.31
C LYS A 36 31.00 -6.67 29.63
N HIS A 37 30.20 -6.71 30.69
CA HIS A 37 30.61 -7.20 31.99
C HIS A 37 31.12 -8.66 31.91
N TYR A 38 32.21 -8.97 32.60
CA TYR A 38 32.89 -10.27 32.53
C TYR A 38 32.05 -11.47 33.01
N LYS A 39 31.01 -11.24 33.84
CA LYS A 39 30.03 -12.28 34.21
C LYS A 39 28.77 -12.12 33.36
N ARG A 40 28.08 -13.24 33.10
CA ARG A 40 26.76 -13.23 32.44
C ARG A 40 25.73 -12.59 33.32
N LYS A 41 25.25 -11.39 32.97
CA LYS A 41 24.33 -10.56 33.75
C LYS A 41 23.13 -10.11 32.96
N LEU A 42 23.04 -10.39 31.67
CA LEU A 42 21.88 -10.18 30.84
C LEU A 42 20.97 -11.41 30.91
N GLU A 43 19.85 -11.29 31.57
CA GLU A 43 18.81 -12.33 31.69
C GLU A 43 17.67 -12.03 30.73
N ILE A 44 17.26 -13.03 29.95
CA ILE A 44 16.22 -12.93 28.92
C ILE A 44 15.21 -14.04 29.17
N ASN A 45 13.96 -13.70 29.42
CA ASN A 45 12.88 -14.67 29.55
C ASN A 45 12.44 -15.17 28.17
N LEU A 46 12.54 -16.47 27.94
CA LEU A 46 12.28 -17.11 26.64
C LEU A 46 10.79 -17.17 26.25
N HIS A 47 9.87 -16.94 27.20
CA HIS A 47 8.43 -16.89 26.90
C HIS A 47 7.95 -15.47 26.59
N THR A 48 8.35 -14.53 27.41
CA THR A 48 7.83 -13.15 27.33
C THR A 48 8.71 -12.20 26.53
N GLY A 49 9.99 -12.57 26.34
CA GLY A 49 11.01 -11.70 25.75
C GLY A 49 11.45 -10.54 26.66
N LYS A 50 10.98 -10.50 27.90
CA LYS A 50 11.50 -9.51 28.89
C LYS A 50 12.97 -9.78 29.16
N TYR A 51 13.76 -8.74 29.21
CA TYR A 51 15.19 -8.85 29.48
C TYR A 51 15.67 -7.73 30.40
N ASN A 52 16.70 -8.04 31.18
CA ASN A 52 17.37 -7.07 32.05
C ASN A 52 18.83 -7.45 32.30
N CYS A 53 19.70 -6.47 32.20
CA CYS A 53 21.09 -6.60 32.68
C CYS A 53 21.20 -6.04 34.09
N TRP A 54 21.53 -6.91 35.04
CA TRP A 54 21.61 -6.55 36.46
C TRP A 54 22.83 -5.66 36.83
N VAL A 55 23.63 -5.24 35.82
CA VAL A 55 24.77 -4.33 36.03
C VAL A 55 24.50 -2.94 35.45
N CYS A 56 24.09 -2.85 34.20
CA CYS A 56 23.96 -1.57 33.50
C CYS A 56 22.52 -1.13 33.23
N GLY A 57 21.53 -1.94 33.64
CA GLY A 57 20.12 -1.61 33.40
C GLY A 57 19.67 -1.74 31.93
N PHE A 58 20.49 -2.33 31.05
CA PHE A 58 20.06 -2.64 29.68
C PHE A 58 18.86 -3.59 29.71
N SER A 59 17.66 -3.08 29.49
CA SER A 59 16.41 -3.81 29.74
C SER A 59 15.33 -3.49 28.71
N GLY A 60 14.30 -4.32 28.68
CA GLY A 60 13.10 -4.14 27.86
C GLY A 60 12.08 -5.24 28.11
N THR A 61 10.90 -5.10 27.49
CA THR A 61 9.73 -5.92 27.80
C THR A 61 9.40 -6.96 26.74
N SER A 62 10.20 -7.06 25.64
CA SER A 62 9.91 -7.98 24.53
C SER A 62 11.17 -8.29 23.70
N PHE A 63 11.16 -9.41 22.98
CA PHE A 63 12.17 -9.74 21.96
C PHE A 63 12.33 -8.63 20.93
N LYS A 64 11.23 -8.01 20.51
CA LYS A 64 11.23 -6.91 19.56
C LYS A 64 12.08 -5.73 20.06
N SER A 65 11.91 -5.34 21.33
CA SER A 65 12.69 -4.28 21.96
C SER A 65 14.19 -4.66 22.01
N LEU A 66 14.49 -5.93 22.32
CA LEU A 66 15.85 -6.43 22.35
C LEU A 66 16.50 -6.39 20.95
N PHE A 67 15.82 -6.93 19.96
CA PHE A 67 16.29 -6.98 18.57
C PHE A 67 16.51 -5.58 17.98
N LYS A 68 15.60 -4.64 18.27
CA LYS A 68 15.77 -3.24 17.86
C LYS A 68 17.02 -2.61 18.48
N LYS A 69 17.27 -2.83 19.79
CA LYS A 69 18.45 -2.29 20.48
C LYS A 69 19.77 -2.93 20.02
N LEU A 70 19.69 -4.14 19.48
CA LEU A 70 20.84 -4.87 18.95
C LEU A 70 21.00 -4.73 17.44
N ASN A 71 20.17 -3.89 16.77
CA ASN A 71 20.15 -3.72 15.33
C ASN A 71 20.05 -5.07 14.57
N ALA A 72 19.21 -5.99 15.07
CA ALA A 72 19.07 -7.32 14.50
C ALA A 72 18.53 -7.27 13.07
N PRO A 73 19.06 -8.07 12.12
CA PRO A 73 18.52 -8.25 10.79
C PRO A 73 17.04 -8.67 10.79
N ALA A 74 16.29 -8.27 9.76
CA ALA A 74 14.85 -8.56 9.64
C ALA A 74 14.54 -10.06 9.69
N GLU A 75 15.41 -10.90 9.14
CA GLU A 75 15.28 -12.36 9.16
C GLU A 75 15.18 -12.96 10.56
N TYR A 76 15.75 -12.31 11.59
CA TYR A 76 15.69 -12.81 12.96
C TYR A 76 14.32 -12.58 13.61
N TYR A 77 13.59 -11.57 13.16
CA TYR A 77 12.21 -11.35 13.61
C TYR A 77 11.28 -12.44 13.06
N THR A 78 11.44 -12.80 11.79
CA THR A 78 10.61 -13.83 11.14
C THR A 78 10.91 -15.24 11.67
N SER A 79 12.15 -15.56 11.96
CA SER A 79 12.57 -16.90 12.42
C SER A 79 12.04 -17.27 13.81
N ILE A 80 11.59 -16.32 14.63
CA ILE A 80 10.96 -16.61 15.93
C ILE A 80 9.45 -16.27 15.94
N GLY A 81 8.83 -16.21 14.75
CA GLY A 81 7.39 -15.94 14.65
C GLY A 81 6.97 -14.53 15.11
N LEU A 82 7.92 -13.65 15.36
CA LEU A 82 7.69 -12.22 15.42
C LEU A 82 7.52 -11.76 13.97
N SER A 83 6.41 -12.17 13.36
CA SER A 83 6.05 -11.65 12.04
C SER A 83 6.05 -10.13 12.12
N GLN A 84 6.32 -9.48 11.01
CA GLN A 84 6.19 -8.04 10.87
C GLN A 84 4.82 -7.53 11.36
N LYS A 85 3.80 -8.39 11.43
CA LYS A 85 2.48 -8.10 12.06
C LYS A 85 2.55 -7.43 13.45
N SER A 86 3.55 -7.72 14.27
CA SER A 86 3.71 -7.04 15.56
C SER A 86 4.33 -5.63 15.45
N PHE A 87 5.01 -5.32 14.33
CA PHE A 87 5.43 -3.95 14.00
C PHE A 87 4.21 -3.08 13.65
N TYR A 88 3.25 -3.65 12.95
CA TYR A 88 2.05 -2.96 12.51
C TYR A 88 1.16 -2.52 13.68
N LYS A 89 1.01 -3.34 14.71
CA LYS A 89 0.17 -2.99 15.85
C LYS A 89 0.66 -1.73 16.57
N LYS A 90 1.99 -1.53 16.69
CA LYS A 90 2.55 -0.30 17.30
C LYS A 90 2.55 0.90 16.35
N SER A 91 2.68 0.66 15.02
CA SER A 91 2.52 1.71 14.00
C SER A 91 1.07 2.18 13.90
N ILE A 92 0.11 1.30 14.19
CA ILE A 92 -1.32 1.64 14.29
C ILE A 92 -1.57 2.44 15.58
N ASP A 93 -0.91 2.11 16.70
CA ASP A 93 -1.04 2.81 17.97
C ASP A 93 -0.29 4.16 17.99
N GLU A 94 0.84 4.30 17.27
CA GLU A 94 1.57 5.57 17.08
C GLU A 94 0.99 6.43 15.95
N PHE A 95 0.30 5.83 15.01
CA PHE A 95 -0.66 6.49 14.15
C PHE A 95 -1.89 6.67 15.02
N SER A 96 -1.91 7.71 15.84
CA SER A 96 -3.14 8.20 16.48
C SER A 96 -4.08 8.66 15.36
N ILE A 97 -4.64 7.69 14.66
CA ILE A 97 -5.94 7.83 14.04
C ILE A 97 -6.81 8.05 15.26
N SER A 98 -7.14 9.27 15.54
CA SER A 98 -8.24 9.56 16.44
C SER A 98 -9.45 8.82 15.88
N PHE A 99 -9.81 7.69 16.47
CA PHE A 99 -11.05 6.96 16.19
C PHE A 99 -12.27 7.74 16.68
N GLU A 100 -12.16 9.06 16.79
CA GLU A 100 -13.27 9.98 17.00
C GLU A 100 -14.03 10.32 15.71
N ASP A 101 -13.65 9.74 14.58
CA ASP A 101 -14.53 9.75 13.43
C ASP A 101 -15.77 8.92 13.80
N LYS A 102 -16.89 9.59 14.07
CA LYS A 102 -18.23 8.99 14.12
C LYS A 102 -18.32 7.96 13.01
N PRO A 103 -18.89 6.77 13.23
CA PRO A 103 -19.08 5.81 12.15
C PRO A 103 -19.72 6.58 10.98
N GLU A 104 -18.94 6.77 9.90
CA GLU A 104 -19.50 7.34 8.68
C GLU A 104 -20.64 6.39 8.30
N GLU A 105 -21.88 6.91 8.27
CA GLU A 105 -23.00 6.17 7.72
C GLU A 105 -22.54 5.65 6.36
N ILE A 106 -22.47 4.34 6.20
CA ILE A 106 -22.13 3.70 4.93
C ILE A 106 -23.29 4.00 3.99
N LYS A 107 -23.25 5.16 3.34
CA LYS A 107 -24.19 5.48 2.27
C LYS A 107 -23.88 4.53 1.12
N LEU A 108 -24.78 3.61 0.89
CA LEU A 108 -24.72 2.70 -0.25
C LEU A 108 -24.55 3.53 -1.53
N VAL A 109 -23.40 3.40 -2.17
CA VAL A 109 -23.15 4.05 -3.47
C VAL A 109 -24.00 3.34 -4.51
N LYS A 110 -24.69 4.11 -5.34
CA LYS A 110 -25.47 3.59 -6.47
C LYS A 110 -24.98 4.24 -7.75
N LEU A 111 -24.96 3.49 -8.84
CA LEU A 111 -24.75 4.07 -10.16
C LEU A 111 -25.84 5.08 -10.47
N PRO A 112 -25.54 6.10 -11.30
CA PRO A 112 -26.55 7.04 -11.77
C PRO A 112 -27.73 6.32 -12.41
N LYS A 113 -28.93 6.85 -12.27
CA LYS A 113 -30.13 6.25 -12.91
C LYS A 113 -30.01 6.17 -14.42
N GLU A 114 -29.32 7.14 -15.00
CA GLU A 114 -29.09 7.31 -16.43
C GLU A 114 -27.88 6.50 -16.95
N TYR A 115 -27.25 5.73 -16.08
CA TYR A 115 -26.09 4.89 -16.45
C TYR A 115 -26.51 3.77 -17.40
N LYS A 116 -25.83 3.71 -18.55
CA LYS A 116 -25.96 2.65 -19.55
C LYS A 116 -24.61 1.91 -19.68
N PRO A 117 -24.54 0.57 -19.54
CA PRO A 117 -23.30 -0.16 -19.76
C PRO A 117 -22.91 -0.14 -21.24
N ILE A 118 -21.59 -0.10 -21.54
CA ILE A 118 -21.08 -0.16 -22.92
C ILE A 118 -20.84 -1.63 -23.37
N SER A 119 -21.36 -2.60 -22.66
CA SER A 119 -21.20 -4.02 -22.98
C SER A 119 -21.89 -4.44 -24.28
N GLU A 120 -22.99 -3.77 -24.64
CA GLU A 120 -23.79 -4.08 -25.82
C GLU A 120 -23.73 -2.96 -26.86
N PRO A 121 -23.59 -3.29 -28.17
CA PRO A 121 -23.60 -2.28 -29.21
C PRO A 121 -24.98 -1.64 -29.35
N ILE A 122 -25.05 -0.34 -29.16
CA ILE A 122 -26.26 0.46 -29.33
C ILE A 122 -26.01 1.48 -30.44
N ASN A 123 -26.99 1.71 -31.29
CA ASN A 123 -26.87 2.69 -32.40
C ASN A 123 -27.17 4.11 -31.93
N GLU A 124 -26.65 4.54 -30.80
CA GLU A 124 -26.74 5.90 -30.27
C GLU A 124 -25.43 6.66 -30.59
N LEU A 125 -25.54 7.95 -30.82
CA LEU A 125 -24.41 8.83 -31.15
C LEU A 125 -23.45 8.95 -29.96
N GLU A 126 -23.98 9.09 -28.77
CA GLU A 126 -23.27 9.17 -27.50
C GLU A 126 -22.47 7.88 -27.23
N TYR A 127 -23.04 6.72 -27.54
CA TYR A 127 -22.33 5.44 -27.45
C TYR A 127 -21.08 5.42 -28.35
N LYS A 128 -21.22 5.87 -29.60
CA LYS A 128 -20.09 5.94 -30.56
C LYS A 128 -19.01 6.90 -30.08
N HIS A 129 -19.39 8.05 -29.50
CA HIS A 129 -18.45 9.02 -28.94
C HIS A 129 -17.75 8.46 -27.70
N ALA A 130 -18.47 7.83 -26.77
CA ALA A 130 -17.91 7.19 -25.61
C ALA A 130 -16.88 6.11 -25.99
N LEU A 131 -17.23 5.24 -26.95
CA LEU A 131 -16.29 4.21 -27.47
C LEU A 131 -15.06 4.83 -28.14
N LYS A 132 -15.21 5.87 -28.95
CA LYS A 132 -14.10 6.57 -29.60
C LYS A 132 -13.17 7.15 -28.55
N TYR A 133 -13.74 7.76 -27.50
CA TYR A 133 -12.99 8.31 -26.38
C TYR A 133 -12.23 7.22 -25.62
N LEU A 134 -12.87 6.11 -25.25
CA LEU A 134 -12.23 4.99 -24.57
C LEU A 134 -11.07 4.40 -25.38
N LYS A 135 -11.26 4.23 -26.69
CA LYS A 135 -10.19 3.77 -27.61
C LYS A 135 -9.00 4.74 -27.61
N SER A 136 -9.24 6.05 -27.59
CA SER A 136 -8.15 7.05 -27.56
C SER A 136 -7.38 7.04 -26.23
N ARG A 137 -7.91 6.37 -25.20
CA ARG A 137 -7.27 6.13 -23.89
C ARG A 137 -6.71 4.71 -23.74
N ASN A 138 -6.53 3.97 -24.85
CA ASN A 138 -6.04 2.60 -24.86
C ASN A 138 -6.91 1.59 -24.08
N ILE A 139 -8.19 1.89 -23.88
CA ILE A 139 -9.16 1.01 -23.21
C ILE A 139 -9.78 0.07 -24.23
N THR A 140 -9.64 -1.22 -23.99
CA THR A 140 -10.14 -2.30 -24.86
C THR A 140 -11.58 -2.69 -24.51
N LYS A 141 -12.20 -3.51 -25.36
CA LYS A 141 -13.52 -4.10 -25.05
C LYS A 141 -13.48 -4.97 -23.79
N ASN A 142 -12.41 -5.71 -23.56
CA ASN A 142 -12.25 -6.54 -22.37
C ASN A 142 -12.17 -5.68 -21.09
N ASP A 143 -11.48 -4.54 -21.16
CA ASP A 143 -11.41 -3.59 -20.05
C ASP A 143 -12.81 -3.00 -19.75
N ILE A 144 -13.57 -2.64 -20.80
CA ILE A 144 -14.94 -2.13 -20.65
C ILE A 144 -15.83 -3.12 -19.88
N ILE A 145 -15.78 -4.40 -20.25
CA ILE A 145 -16.56 -5.45 -19.60
C ILE A 145 -16.04 -5.68 -18.17
N ARG A 146 -14.72 -5.83 -18.01
CA ARG A 146 -14.08 -6.12 -16.74
C ARG A 146 -14.42 -5.07 -15.66
N TYR A 147 -14.34 -3.80 -16.03
CA TYR A 147 -14.58 -2.69 -15.09
C TYR A 147 -16.02 -2.18 -15.13
N ASN A 148 -16.91 -2.87 -15.84
CA ASN A 148 -18.32 -2.46 -16.00
C ASN A 148 -18.43 -0.97 -16.39
N ILE A 149 -17.68 -0.55 -17.43
CA ILE A 149 -17.65 0.84 -17.88
C ILE A 149 -18.95 1.15 -18.63
N GLY A 150 -19.55 2.28 -18.27
CA GLY A 150 -20.76 2.76 -18.93
C GLY A 150 -20.69 4.24 -19.32
N TYR A 151 -21.81 4.79 -19.72
CA TYR A 151 -21.95 6.20 -20.09
C TYR A 151 -23.33 6.71 -19.72
N CYS A 152 -23.52 8.03 -19.70
CA CYS A 152 -24.79 8.68 -19.47
C CYS A 152 -25.13 9.59 -20.65
N THR A 153 -26.42 9.54 -21.11
CA THR A 153 -26.94 10.35 -22.21
C THR A 153 -27.70 11.57 -21.74
N GLU A 154 -28.05 11.61 -20.46
CA GLU A 154 -28.89 12.67 -19.84
C GLU A 154 -28.49 12.90 -18.39
N GLY A 155 -29.14 13.81 -17.69
CA GLY A 155 -28.88 14.16 -16.28
C GLY A 155 -27.56 14.90 -16.08
N ASP A 156 -27.10 14.96 -14.82
CA ASP A 156 -25.91 15.70 -14.41
C ASP A 156 -24.61 15.09 -14.98
N LEU A 157 -24.66 13.82 -15.35
CA LEU A 157 -23.53 13.09 -15.93
C LEU A 157 -23.63 12.90 -17.44
N LYS A 158 -24.51 13.67 -18.09
CA LYS A 158 -24.66 13.66 -19.57
C LYS A 158 -23.31 13.81 -20.26
N ASN A 159 -23.14 13.05 -21.35
CA ASN A 159 -21.90 13.02 -22.16
C ASN A 159 -20.65 12.64 -21.38
N ARG A 160 -20.78 11.73 -20.40
CA ARG A 160 -19.65 11.23 -19.60
C ARG A 160 -19.56 9.72 -19.65
N VAL A 161 -18.34 9.23 -19.73
CA VAL A 161 -18.01 7.83 -19.41
C VAL A 161 -17.99 7.70 -17.90
N VAL A 162 -18.66 6.68 -17.37
CA VAL A 162 -18.72 6.36 -15.94
C VAL A 162 -17.88 5.11 -15.71
N ILE A 163 -16.93 5.20 -14.77
CA ILE A 163 -16.06 4.10 -14.36
C ILE A 163 -16.37 3.76 -12.91
N PRO A 164 -17.05 2.63 -12.65
CA PRO A 164 -17.29 2.12 -11.31
C PRO A 164 -16.04 1.55 -10.66
N SER A 165 -16.00 1.59 -9.34
CA SER A 165 -15.04 0.88 -8.49
C SER A 165 -15.81 0.02 -7.49
N TYR A 166 -15.35 -1.20 -7.30
CA TYR A 166 -15.96 -2.18 -6.40
C TYR A 166 -14.97 -2.60 -5.33
N ASP A 167 -15.48 -2.87 -4.13
CA ASP A 167 -14.71 -3.46 -3.04
C ASP A 167 -14.42 -4.95 -3.28
N SER A 168 -13.71 -5.59 -2.37
CA SER A 168 -13.36 -7.02 -2.43
C SER A 168 -14.58 -7.97 -2.45
N ASN A 169 -15.76 -7.50 -2.02
CA ASN A 169 -17.02 -8.26 -2.03
C ASN A 169 -17.87 -8.01 -3.28
N GLY A 170 -17.39 -7.18 -4.21
CA GLY A 170 -18.13 -6.79 -5.41
C GLY A 170 -19.20 -5.73 -5.15
N THR A 171 -19.17 -5.04 -3.99
CA THR A 171 -20.06 -3.92 -3.69
C THR A 171 -19.50 -2.64 -4.29
N LEU A 172 -20.36 -1.84 -4.96
CA LEU A 172 -19.97 -0.56 -5.50
C LEU A 172 -19.54 0.38 -4.36
N ASN A 173 -18.27 0.76 -4.33
CA ASN A 173 -17.71 1.64 -3.29
C ASN A 173 -17.47 3.08 -3.80
N PHE A 174 -17.28 3.26 -5.11
CA PHE A 174 -17.07 4.57 -5.73
C PHE A 174 -17.39 4.54 -7.22
N TYR A 175 -17.55 5.69 -7.84
CA TYR A 175 -17.45 5.86 -9.27
C TYR A 175 -16.96 7.27 -9.61
N THR A 176 -16.36 7.40 -10.78
CA THR A 176 -16.03 8.69 -11.39
C THR A 176 -16.55 8.73 -12.81
N ALA A 177 -16.91 9.92 -13.26
CA ALA A 177 -17.42 10.17 -14.58
C ALA A 177 -16.57 11.22 -15.29
N ARG A 178 -16.15 10.95 -16.53
CA ARG A 178 -15.31 11.84 -17.33
C ARG A 178 -16.03 12.22 -18.61
N SER A 179 -16.05 13.52 -18.92
CA SER A 179 -16.55 14.01 -20.19
C SER A 179 -15.77 13.43 -21.36
N PHE A 180 -16.45 12.91 -22.38
CA PHE A 180 -15.84 12.48 -23.61
C PHE A 180 -15.82 13.59 -24.69
N PHE A 181 -16.26 14.77 -24.33
CA PHE A 181 -16.11 16.00 -25.11
C PHE A 181 -15.20 16.98 -24.38
N ASP A 182 -14.50 17.82 -25.14
CA ASP A 182 -13.78 18.97 -24.58
C ASP A 182 -14.83 20.04 -24.21
N THR A 183 -15.15 20.10 -22.92
CA THR A 183 -16.09 21.05 -22.36
C THR A 183 -15.37 22.09 -21.52
N LYS A 184 -15.93 23.33 -21.44
CA LYS A 184 -15.46 24.37 -20.51
C LYS A 184 -15.72 24.03 -19.04
N GLY A 185 -16.39 22.90 -18.73
CA GLY A 185 -16.75 22.45 -17.40
C GLY A 185 -15.74 21.50 -16.78
N LEU A 186 -16.10 20.91 -15.63
CA LEU A 186 -15.29 19.92 -14.93
C LEU A 186 -15.04 18.69 -15.82
N LYS A 187 -13.78 18.37 -16.07
CA LYS A 187 -13.39 17.17 -16.82
C LYS A 187 -13.86 15.90 -16.10
N TYR A 188 -13.72 15.87 -14.77
CA TYR A 188 -14.12 14.76 -13.91
C TYR A 188 -15.23 15.18 -12.94
N VAL A 189 -16.18 14.30 -12.71
CA VAL A 189 -17.18 14.37 -11.64
C VAL A 189 -17.19 13.02 -10.95
N SER A 190 -17.08 13.01 -9.64
CA SER A 190 -17.14 11.79 -8.83
C SER A 190 -18.45 11.73 -8.03
N CYS A 191 -18.84 10.53 -7.59
CA CYS A 191 -19.92 10.40 -6.63
C CYS A 191 -19.58 11.13 -5.32
N SER A 192 -20.59 11.42 -4.51
CA SER A 192 -20.45 12.10 -3.22
C SER A 192 -19.95 11.17 -2.08
N ALA A 193 -19.53 9.94 -2.42
CA ALA A 193 -19.03 9.00 -1.43
C ALA A 193 -17.64 9.40 -0.91
N SER A 194 -17.30 8.90 0.29
CA SER A 194 -15.97 9.06 0.84
C SER A 194 -14.91 8.42 -0.06
N LYS A 195 -13.76 9.08 -0.20
CA LYS A 195 -12.59 8.52 -0.87
C LYS A 195 -11.75 7.63 0.06
N ASN A 196 -12.22 7.37 1.28
CA ASN A 196 -11.57 6.42 2.18
C ASN A 196 -11.89 4.98 1.78
N ILE A 197 -11.54 4.62 0.56
CA ILE A 197 -11.75 3.31 -0.07
C ILE A 197 -10.46 2.82 -0.71
N ILE A 198 -10.45 1.59 -1.17
CA ILE A 198 -9.42 1.05 -2.06
C ILE A 198 -10.01 1.01 -3.47
N GLY A 199 -9.39 1.74 -4.38
CA GLY A 199 -9.83 1.78 -5.78
C GLY A 199 -9.64 0.43 -6.46
N PHE A 200 -10.67 -0.06 -7.15
CA PHE A 200 -10.65 -1.32 -7.89
C PHE A 200 -10.29 -2.56 -7.05
N GLU A 201 -10.56 -2.53 -5.73
CA GLU A 201 -10.16 -3.58 -4.77
C GLU A 201 -10.57 -4.98 -5.22
N LEU A 202 -11.70 -5.14 -5.90
CA LEU A 202 -12.18 -6.41 -6.47
C LEU A 202 -11.13 -7.11 -7.35
N PHE A 203 -10.23 -6.36 -7.97
CA PHE A 203 -9.23 -6.85 -8.93
C PHE A 203 -7.82 -6.86 -8.36
N ILE A 204 -7.63 -6.52 -7.07
CA ILE A 204 -6.32 -6.35 -6.46
C ILE A 204 -5.89 -7.61 -5.72
N ASN A 205 -4.67 -8.07 -6.01
CA ASN A 205 -3.99 -9.12 -5.28
C ASN A 205 -2.83 -8.50 -4.48
N PHE A 206 -2.95 -8.45 -3.16
CA PHE A 206 -1.93 -7.89 -2.27
C PHE A 206 -0.67 -8.77 -2.12
N GLU A 207 -0.69 -9.99 -2.64
CA GLU A 207 0.50 -10.87 -2.69
C GLU A 207 1.39 -10.61 -3.91
N GLN A 208 0.97 -9.71 -4.81
CA GLN A 208 1.70 -9.34 -6.02
C GLN A 208 2.13 -7.87 -5.96
N PRO A 209 3.14 -7.44 -6.75
CA PRO A 209 3.48 -6.03 -6.88
C PRO A 209 2.26 -5.18 -7.22
N ILE A 210 2.10 -4.04 -6.55
CA ILE A 210 0.96 -3.12 -6.71
C ILE A 210 1.45 -1.84 -7.35
N THR A 211 0.73 -1.34 -8.35
CA THR A 211 0.98 -0.02 -8.94
C THR A 211 -0.07 0.97 -8.44
N LEU A 212 0.36 2.13 -7.96
CA LEU A 212 -0.49 3.24 -7.54
C LEU A 212 -0.48 4.33 -8.60
N VAL A 213 -1.67 4.78 -9.01
CA VAL A 213 -1.87 5.86 -9.99
C VAL A 213 -2.92 6.85 -9.49
N GLU A 214 -3.02 8.04 -10.09
CA GLU A 214 -4.02 9.02 -9.67
C GLU A 214 -5.43 8.63 -10.09
N GLY A 215 -5.61 8.26 -11.34
CA GLY A 215 -6.91 8.11 -11.97
C GLY A 215 -7.25 6.69 -12.45
N PRO A 216 -8.54 6.41 -12.66
CA PRO A 216 -8.98 5.09 -13.10
C PRO A 216 -8.57 4.76 -14.54
N PHE A 217 -8.44 5.77 -15.42
CA PHE A 217 -7.97 5.52 -16.79
C PHE A 217 -6.54 5.01 -16.82
N ASP A 218 -5.69 5.56 -15.98
CA ASP A 218 -4.29 5.16 -15.87
C ASP A 218 -4.19 3.76 -15.25
N ALA A 219 -5.01 3.48 -14.22
CA ALA A 219 -5.08 2.15 -13.63
C ALA A 219 -5.48 1.07 -14.65
N ILE A 220 -6.48 1.35 -15.48
CA ILE A 220 -6.93 0.43 -16.53
C ILE A 220 -5.85 0.28 -17.62
N ALA A 221 -5.16 1.35 -17.99
CA ALA A 221 -4.11 1.34 -19.02
C ALA A 221 -2.87 0.55 -18.58
N VAL A 222 -2.53 0.54 -17.28
CA VAL A 222 -1.45 -0.27 -16.70
C VAL A 222 -1.73 -1.77 -16.81
N LYS A 223 -2.99 -2.19 -16.90
CA LYS A 223 -3.46 -3.58 -17.13
C LYS A 223 -2.92 -4.62 -16.15
N SER A 224 -2.48 -4.23 -15.01
CA SER A 224 -1.93 -5.10 -13.97
C SER A 224 -2.59 -4.78 -12.63
N ASN A 225 -2.02 -5.28 -11.57
CA ASN A 225 -2.43 -5.07 -10.20
C ASN A 225 -2.32 -3.59 -9.80
N CYS A 226 -3.28 -2.76 -10.24
CA CYS A 226 -3.17 -1.30 -10.20
C CYS A 226 -4.34 -0.67 -9.46
N ILE A 227 -4.03 0.20 -8.48
CA ILE A 227 -4.98 0.90 -7.63
C ILE A 227 -5.03 2.38 -8.02
N PRO A 228 -6.18 2.89 -8.51
CA PRO A 228 -6.40 4.31 -8.63
C PRO A 228 -6.67 4.93 -7.27
N LEU A 229 -5.95 5.99 -6.93
CA LEU A 229 -6.11 6.70 -5.66
C LEU A 229 -7.32 7.65 -5.66
N PHE A 230 -7.92 7.92 -6.83
CA PHE A 230 -8.93 8.96 -7.03
C PHE A 230 -8.51 10.33 -6.46
N GLY A 231 -7.22 10.58 -6.46
CA GLY A 231 -6.51 11.73 -5.93
C GLY A 231 -5.03 11.44 -5.77
N LYS A 232 -4.34 12.15 -4.88
CA LYS A 232 -2.87 12.11 -4.74
C LYS A 232 -2.38 11.48 -3.43
N THR A 233 -3.29 10.91 -2.61
CA THR A 233 -2.96 10.40 -1.27
C THR A 233 -3.50 9.01 -1.03
N LEU A 234 -2.78 8.23 -0.22
CA LEU A 234 -3.28 6.93 0.24
C LEU A 234 -4.47 7.10 1.17
N SER A 235 -5.57 6.39 0.92
CA SER A 235 -6.68 6.30 1.86
C SER A 235 -6.27 5.60 3.16
N LYS A 236 -7.02 5.81 4.26
CA LYS A 236 -6.78 5.09 5.52
C LYS A 236 -6.91 3.58 5.31
N GLN A 237 -7.94 3.14 4.57
CA GLN A 237 -8.16 1.72 4.26
C GLN A 237 -7.00 1.12 3.47
N LEU A 238 -6.50 1.81 2.43
CA LEU A 238 -5.36 1.31 1.65
C LEU A 238 -4.09 1.22 2.51
N LYS A 239 -3.82 2.21 3.36
CA LYS A 239 -2.69 2.14 4.30
C LYS A 239 -2.77 0.92 5.20
N LEU A 240 -3.94 0.64 5.78
CA LEU A 240 -4.16 -0.54 6.62
C LEU A 240 -3.91 -1.83 5.83
N LYS A 241 -4.47 -1.96 4.64
CA LYS A 241 -4.26 -3.14 3.78
C LYS A 241 -2.79 -3.35 3.42
N LEU A 242 -2.06 -2.28 3.05
CA LEU A 242 -0.63 -2.36 2.76
C LEU A 242 0.19 -2.78 3.99
N LEU A 243 -0.29 -2.47 5.22
CA LEU A 243 0.34 -2.88 6.48
C LEU A 243 -0.04 -4.30 6.92
N GLU A 244 -1.20 -4.79 6.52
CA GLU A 244 -1.69 -6.14 6.83
C GLU A 244 -1.08 -7.22 5.95
N HIS A 245 -0.73 -6.87 4.72
CA HIS A 245 -0.19 -7.79 3.72
C HIS A 245 1.30 -7.57 3.50
N ASP A 246 2.04 -8.65 3.22
CA ASP A 246 3.45 -8.58 2.85
C ASP A 246 3.58 -8.26 1.34
N VAL A 247 3.18 -7.04 0.96
CA VAL A 247 3.21 -6.59 -0.44
C VAL A 247 4.66 -6.58 -0.94
N PRO A 248 5.01 -7.34 -1.99
CA PRO A 248 6.40 -7.51 -2.41
C PRO A 248 7.02 -6.24 -2.98
N MET A 249 6.22 -5.37 -3.60
CA MET A 249 6.67 -4.11 -4.20
C MET A 249 5.50 -3.17 -4.45
N VAL A 250 5.69 -1.88 -4.21
CA VAL A 250 4.74 -0.83 -4.58
C VAL A 250 5.37 0.12 -5.60
N HIS A 251 4.78 0.22 -6.78
CA HIS A 251 5.17 1.18 -7.81
C HIS A 251 4.32 2.44 -7.65
N ILE A 252 4.96 3.60 -7.52
CA ILE A 252 4.28 4.88 -7.40
C ILE A 252 4.42 5.60 -8.75
N LEU A 253 3.30 5.78 -9.43
CA LEU A 253 3.22 6.30 -10.79
C LEU A 253 2.15 7.40 -10.83
N LEU A 254 2.39 8.49 -10.10
CA LEU A 254 1.52 9.66 -10.07
C LEU A 254 1.98 10.71 -11.08
N ASP A 255 1.11 11.66 -11.39
CA ASP A 255 1.42 12.75 -12.30
C ASP A 255 2.56 13.64 -11.78
N ASN A 256 3.30 14.30 -12.66
CA ASN A 256 4.49 15.07 -12.29
C ASN A 256 4.21 16.21 -11.30
N ASP A 257 3.02 16.79 -11.33
CA ASP A 257 2.60 17.83 -10.39
C ASP A 257 2.32 17.28 -8.97
N ALA A 258 2.25 15.95 -8.82
CA ALA A 258 2.06 15.24 -7.56
C ALA A 258 3.37 14.74 -6.90
N ILE A 259 4.54 15.20 -7.34
CA ILE A 259 5.84 14.71 -6.83
C ILE A 259 5.96 14.83 -5.30
N LYS A 260 5.44 15.89 -4.70
CA LYS A 260 5.46 16.07 -3.23
C LYS A 260 4.59 15.03 -2.50
N ASP A 261 3.48 14.64 -3.11
CA ASP A 261 2.60 13.61 -2.56
C ASP A 261 3.19 12.21 -2.79
N SER A 262 3.82 11.97 -3.94
CA SER A 262 4.58 10.75 -4.21
C SER A 262 5.70 10.53 -3.19
N ILE A 263 6.42 11.59 -2.80
CA ILE A 263 7.43 11.54 -1.74
C ILE A 263 6.81 11.13 -0.41
N LYS A 264 5.66 11.68 -0.01
CA LYS A 264 4.96 11.30 1.23
C LYS A 264 4.53 9.82 1.21
N ILE A 265 4.11 9.32 0.04
CA ILE A 265 3.80 7.90 -0.14
C ILE A 265 5.07 7.05 0.02
N CYS A 266 6.19 7.42 -0.64
CA CYS A 266 7.48 6.75 -0.46
C CYS A 266 7.91 6.72 1.01
N GLU A 267 7.79 7.83 1.74
CA GLU A 267 8.11 7.91 3.17
C GLU A 267 7.31 6.93 4.00
N PHE A 268 5.99 6.87 3.75
CA PHE A 268 5.11 5.93 4.43
C PHE A 268 5.55 4.48 4.16
N LEU A 269 5.84 4.13 2.91
CA LEU A 269 6.22 2.78 2.51
C LEU A 269 7.58 2.39 3.09
N ILE A 270 8.61 3.24 2.95
CA ILE A 270 9.96 3.00 3.49
C ILE A 270 9.93 2.89 5.02
N LYS A 271 9.20 3.79 5.72
CA LYS A 271 9.03 3.74 7.18
C LYS A 271 8.45 2.42 7.66
N ASN A 272 7.61 1.80 6.85
CA ASN A 272 6.95 0.53 7.17
C ASN A 272 7.62 -0.68 6.51
N SER A 273 8.84 -0.52 5.97
CA SER A 273 9.62 -1.58 5.33
C SER A 273 8.92 -2.22 4.12
N ILE A 274 8.07 -1.47 3.42
CA ILE A 274 7.42 -1.90 2.19
C ILE A 274 8.31 -1.45 1.02
N PRO A 275 8.81 -2.36 0.18
CA PRO A 275 9.63 -2.01 -0.97
C PRO A 275 8.86 -1.11 -1.95
N ALA A 276 9.50 -0.06 -2.45
CA ALA A 276 8.83 0.90 -3.32
C ALA A 276 9.73 1.34 -4.49
N LYS A 277 9.12 1.61 -5.64
CA LYS A 277 9.73 2.32 -6.77
C LYS A 277 8.94 3.60 -7.02
N LEU A 278 9.64 4.70 -7.23
CA LEU A 278 9.03 5.97 -7.63
C LEU A 278 9.34 6.24 -9.11
N ILE A 279 8.32 6.14 -9.94
CA ILE A 279 8.43 6.33 -11.39
C ILE A 279 8.02 7.76 -11.73
N ILE A 280 8.92 8.51 -12.35
CA ILE A 280 8.67 9.88 -12.82
C ILE A 280 8.35 9.81 -14.30
N LEU A 281 7.19 10.33 -14.68
CA LEU A 281 6.72 10.37 -16.07
C LEU A 281 7.18 11.67 -16.75
N ASP A 282 7.67 11.56 -17.98
CA ASP A 282 8.06 12.74 -18.77
C ASP A 282 6.84 13.42 -19.41
N GLY A 283 5.91 13.89 -18.57
CA GLY A 283 4.79 14.74 -18.95
C GLY A 283 3.61 14.07 -19.68
N LYS A 284 3.59 12.74 -19.77
CA LYS A 284 2.47 11.99 -20.36
C LYS A 284 1.96 10.92 -19.41
N ASP A 285 0.65 10.88 -19.21
CA ASP A 285 -0.01 9.91 -18.34
C ASP A 285 0.09 8.47 -18.88
N PRO A 286 0.03 7.42 -18.04
CA PRO A 286 0.03 6.02 -18.44
C PRO A 286 -1.02 5.68 -19.49
N SER A 287 -2.21 6.27 -19.38
CA SER A 287 -3.31 6.11 -20.35
C SER A 287 -3.00 6.65 -21.76
N VAL A 288 -1.98 7.52 -21.89
CA VAL A 288 -1.51 8.07 -23.18
C VAL A 288 -0.33 7.30 -23.74
N ILE A 289 0.65 6.95 -22.88
CA ILE A 289 1.85 6.23 -23.32
C ILE A 289 1.62 4.73 -23.57
N GLY A 290 0.59 4.16 -22.94
CA GLY A 290 0.18 2.76 -23.08
C GLY A 290 0.95 1.77 -22.20
N PHE A 291 0.47 0.52 -22.19
CA PHE A 291 0.93 -0.55 -21.32
C PHE A 291 2.43 -0.84 -21.43
N GLU A 292 2.92 -1.16 -22.62
CA GLU A 292 4.31 -1.60 -22.83
C GLU A 292 5.33 -0.58 -22.35
N LYS A 293 5.11 0.68 -22.71
CA LYS A 293 6.02 1.77 -22.34
C LYS A 293 5.99 2.08 -20.86
N THR A 294 4.82 1.97 -20.24
CA THR A 294 4.68 2.14 -18.79
C THR A 294 5.47 1.07 -18.04
N TRP A 295 5.39 -0.19 -18.47
CA TRP A 295 6.13 -1.27 -17.82
C TRP A 295 7.63 -1.19 -18.05
N GLN A 296 8.10 -0.77 -19.24
CA GLN A 296 9.51 -0.49 -19.47
C GLN A 296 10.06 0.56 -18.49
N LEU A 297 9.29 1.61 -18.18
CA LEU A 297 9.67 2.62 -17.19
C LEU A 297 9.71 2.03 -15.76
N ILE A 298 8.73 1.23 -15.39
CA ILE A 298 8.68 0.56 -14.08
C ILE A 298 9.89 -0.39 -13.91
N ASP A 299 10.22 -1.17 -14.93
CA ASP A 299 11.31 -2.15 -14.88
C ASP A 299 12.68 -1.47 -14.82
N SER A 300 12.86 -0.37 -15.55
CA SER A 300 14.11 0.41 -15.55
C SER A 300 14.35 1.24 -14.28
N CYS A 301 13.30 1.40 -13.45
CA CYS A 301 13.40 2.23 -12.24
C CYS A 301 13.97 1.42 -11.07
N ASP A 302 14.91 2.01 -10.34
CA ASP A 302 15.47 1.43 -9.13
C ASP A 302 14.51 1.46 -7.95
N THR A 303 14.71 0.54 -7.01
CA THR A 303 14.02 0.58 -5.71
C THR A 303 14.45 1.82 -4.93
N MET A 304 13.47 2.47 -4.33
CA MET A 304 13.66 3.65 -3.49
C MET A 304 14.15 3.22 -2.10
N ASP A 305 15.23 3.84 -1.65
CA ASP A 305 15.73 3.73 -0.28
C ASP A 305 15.71 5.10 0.41
N PHE A 306 16.12 5.12 1.67
CA PHE A 306 16.15 6.36 2.46
C PHE A 306 17.11 7.40 1.87
N GLU A 307 18.27 6.97 1.36
CA GLU A 307 19.27 7.88 0.80
C GLU A 307 18.79 8.53 -0.49
N LYS A 308 18.21 7.72 -1.41
CA LYS A 308 17.62 8.22 -2.66
C LYS A 308 16.47 9.18 -2.38
N LEU A 309 15.61 8.83 -1.43
CA LEU A 309 14.48 9.67 -1.02
C LEU A 309 14.95 11.01 -0.42
N PHE A 310 15.97 10.98 0.44
CA PHE A 310 16.54 12.18 1.03
C PHE A 310 17.16 13.10 -0.04
N LYS A 311 17.95 12.54 -0.98
CA LYS A 311 18.51 13.30 -2.12
C LYS A 311 17.42 13.93 -2.99
N LEU A 312 16.31 13.21 -3.21
CA LEU A 312 15.18 13.73 -3.98
C LEU A 312 14.52 14.91 -3.26
N LYS A 313 14.33 14.83 -1.94
CA LYS A 313 13.77 15.94 -1.13
C LYS A 313 14.60 17.20 -1.16
N LEU A 314 15.92 17.08 -1.25
CA LEU A 314 16.81 18.25 -1.32
C LEU A 314 16.76 18.97 -2.67
N ARG A 315 16.17 18.34 -3.71
CA ARG A 315 16.09 18.89 -5.07
C ARG A 315 14.74 19.54 -5.38
N ILE A 316 13.73 19.37 -4.51
CA ILE A 316 12.35 19.85 -4.66
C ILE A 316 12.02 20.88 -3.58
#